data_56dbbb848a8ed222a656e020106a3933
#
_entry.id   56dbbb848a8ed222a656e020106a3933
#
_cell.length_a   1.000
_cell.length_b   1.000
_cell.length_c   1.000
_cell.angle_alpha   90.00
_cell.angle_beta   90.00
_cell.angle_gamma   90.00
#
_symmetry.space_group_name_H-M   'P 1'
#
loop_
_entity.id
_entity.type
_entity.pdbx_description
1 polymer ?
#
loop_
_entity_poly.entity_id
_entity_poly.type
_entity_poly.pdbx_seq_one_letter_code
_entity_poly.pdbx_strand_id
1 'polypeptide(L)'
;MINWSRVKELQEDIGADEIGEVVELFLEEVEEVIGRLASSPVEAELEQDMHFLKGCALNLGFDQLGNMCSVAEKLAGKGQVQDIPIAGILEMYAQSKEVFLSQIGTV
;
A
#
# COMPACT_ATOMS: atom_id res chain seq x y z
N MET A 1 -8.36 1.81 9.31
CA MET A 1 -7.99 1.52 7.91
C MET A 1 -7.20 2.67 7.29
N ILE A 2 -7.81 3.83 7.12
CA ILE A 2 -7.14 5.01 6.55
C ILE A 2 -6.82 6.01 7.64
N ASN A 3 -5.58 6.51 7.65
CA ASN A 3 -5.15 7.58 8.53
C ASN A 3 -5.41 8.92 7.83
N TRP A 4 -6.56 9.51 8.08
CA TRP A 4 -6.97 10.75 7.40
C TRP A 4 -6.12 11.95 7.79
N SER A 5 -5.48 11.93 8.97
CA SER A 5 -4.51 12.96 9.35
C SER A 5 -3.31 12.96 8.41
N ARG A 6 -2.84 11.77 8.06
CA ARG A 6 -1.73 11.64 7.11
C ARG A 6 -2.15 12.07 5.70
N VAL A 7 -3.36 11.71 5.29
CA VAL A 7 -3.90 12.13 3.98
C VAL A 7 -3.96 13.66 3.91
N LYS A 8 -4.42 14.29 4.99
CA LYS A 8 -4.49 15.74 5.06
C LYS A 8 -3.09 16.39 4.96
N GLU A 9 -2.12 15.85 5.69
CA GLU A 9 -0.72 16.31 5.59
C GLU A 9 -0.22 16.22 4.16
N LEU A 10 -0.47 15.10 3.50
CA LEU A 10 -0.05 14.87 2.13
C LEU A 10 -0.68 15.89 1.19
N GLN A 11 -1.97 16.18 1.35
CA GLN A 11 -2.67 17.19 0.56
C GLN A 11 -2.09 18.58 0.78
N GLU A 12 -1.75 18.91 2.03
CA GLU A 12 -1.16 20.21 2.36
C GLU A 12 0.25 20.37 1.80
N ASP A 13 1.05 19.30 1.88
CA ASP A 13 2.44 19.33 1.41
C ASP A 13 2.54 19.41 -0.11
N ILE A 14 1.67 18.71 -0.82
CA ILE A 14 1.73 18.62 -2.28
C ILE A 14 0.89 19.73 -2.94
N GLY A 15 -0.22 20.07 -2.32
CA GLY A 15 -1.14 21.06 -2.86
C GLY A 15 -2.31 20.43 -3.62
N ALA A 16 -3.45 21.10 -3.58
CA ALA A 16 -4.70 20.61 -4.16
C ALA A 16 -4.62 20.38 -5.68
N ASP A 17 -3.79 21.15 -6.37
CA ASP A 17 -3.67 21.06 -7.83
C ASP A 17 -2.89 19.86 -8.29
N GLU A 18 -1.94 19.37 -7.48
CA GLU A 18 -1.02 18.30 -7.86
C GLU A 18 -1.29 16.97 -7.16
N ILE A 19 -2.10 16.98 -6.10
CA ILE A 19 -2.34 15.78 -5.30
C ILE A 19 -2.90 14.61 -6.12
N GLY A 20 -3.76 14.91 -7.09
CA GLY A 20 -4.35 13.88 -7.95
C GLY A 20 -3.31 13.12 -8.75
N GLU A 21 -2.36 13.85 -9.36
CA GLU A 21 -1.27 13.23 -10.13
C GLU A 21 -0.34 12.40 -9.26
N VAL A 22 0.01 12.92 -8.09
CA VAL A 22 0.90 12.21 -7.16
C VAL A 22 0.26 10.93 -6.68
N VAL A 23 -1.02 10.97 -6.29
CA VAL A 23 -1.77 9.79 -5.86
C VAL A 23 -1.82 8.75 -6.99
N GLU A 24 -2.09 9.19 -8.22
CA GLU A 24 -2.15 8.30 -9.37
C GLU A 24 -0.83 7.58 -9.59
N LEU A 25 0.30 8.29 -9.48
CA LEU A 25 1.62 7.70 -9.61
C LEU A 25 1.90 6.67 -8.49
N PHE A 26 1.55 7.00 -7.24
CA PHE A 26 1.69 6.05 -6.13
C PHE A 26 0.88 4.79 -6.38
N LEU A 27 -0.37 4.94 -6.82
CA LEU A 27 -1.24 3.79 -7.07
C LEU A 27 -0.74 2.93 -8.22
N GLU A 28 -0.20 3.54 -9.28
CA GLU A 28 0.40 2.80 -10.39
C GLU A 28 1.56 1.93 -9.93
N GLU A 29 2.47 2.48 -9.15
CA GLU A 29 3.63 1.76 -8.65
C GLU A 29 3.23 0.64 -7.70
N VAL A 30 2.29 0.92 -6.80
CA VAL A 30 1.77 -0.07 -5.86
C VAL A 30 1.07 -1.20 -6.63
N GLU A 31 0.27 -0.87 -7.63
CA GLU A 31 -0.49 -1.87 -8.39
C GLU A 31 0.39 -2.76 -9.24
N GLU A 32 1.54 -2.29 -9.64
CA GLU A 32 2.54 -3.14 -10.31
C GLU A 32 2.99 -4.27 -9.39
N VAL A 33 3.33 -3.94 -8.14
CA VAL A 33 3.72 -4.94 -7.14
C VAL A 33 2.53 -5.83 -6.77
N ILE A 34 1.37 -5.25 -6.54
CA ILE A 34 0.13 -5.98 -6.22
C ILE A 34 -0.19 -6.99 -7.33
N GLY A 35 -0.04 -6.59 -8.59
CA GLY A 35 -0.27 -7.48 -9.74
C GLY A 35 0.67 -8.68 -9.75
N ARG A 36 1.95 -8.46 -9.45
CA ARG A 36 2.92 -9.57 -9.35
C ARG A 36 2.55 -10.52 -8.22
N LEU A 37 2.18 -9.99 -7.06
CA LEU A 37 1.78 -10.81 -5.92
C LEU A 37 0.51 -11.63 -6.21
N ALA A 38 -0.41 -11.06 -6.97
CA ALA A 38 -1.66 -11.74 -7.32
C ALA A 38 -1.44 -12.88 -8.33
N SER A 39 -0.52 -12.69 -9.28
CA SER A 39 -0.35 -13.62 -10.38
C SER A 39 0.79 -14.62 -10.14
N SER A 40 1.96 -14.14 -9.73
CA SER A 40 3.16 -14.97 -9.69
C SER A 40 4.18 -14.38 -8.70
N PRO A 41 3.92 -14.49 -7.39
CA PRO A 41 4.86 -13.95 -6.41
C PRO A 41 6.20 -14.69 -6.48
N VAL A 42 7.29 -13.92 -6.45
CA VAL A 42 8.64 -14.45 -6.45
C VAL A 42 9.16 -14.45 -5.01
N GLU A 43 9.35 -15.63 -4.44
CA GLU A 43 9.73 -15.79 -3.03
C GLU A 43 10.94 -14.94 -2.66
N ALA A 44 11.98 -14.94 -3.50
CA ALA A 44 13.21 -14.20 -3.24
C ALA A 44 13.00 -12.68 -3.22
N GLU A 45 11.90 -12.17 -3.77
CA GLU A 45 11.60 -10.75 -3.85
C GLU A 45 10.56 -10.30 -2.83
N LEU A 46 9.95 -11.23 -2.09
CA LEU A 46 8.84 -10.90 -1.18
C LEU A 46 9.23 -9.90 -0.08
N GLU A 47 10.40 -10.05 0.51
CA GLU A 47 10.85 -9.13 1.55
C GLU A 47 10.93 -7.69 1.01
N GLN A 48 11.53 -7.53 -0.15
CA GLN A 48 11.69 -6.24 -0.80
C GLN A 48 10.34 -5.67 -1.23
N ASP A 49 9.46 -6.51 -1.78
CA ASP A 49 8.11 -6.10 -2.19
C ASP A 49 7.30 -5.62 -0.99
N MET A 50 7.36 -6.33 0.14
CA MET A 50 6.64 -5.94 1.35
C MET A 50 7.20 -4.64 1.94
N HIS A 51 8.51 -4.45 1.88
CA HIS A 51 9.14 -3.20 2.31
C HIS A 51 8.64 -2.01 1.47
N PHE A 52 8.60 -2.20 0.16
CA PHE A 52 8.12 -1.17 -0.76
C PHE A 52 6.65 -0.83 -0.50
N LEU A 53 5.79 -1.85 -0.39
CA LEU A 53 4.36 -1.65 -0.13
C LEU A 53 4.12 -0.98 1.21
N LYS A 54 4.89 -1.35 2.23
CA LYS A 54 4.81 -0.72 3.55
C LYS A 54 5.06 0.78 3.45
N GLY A 55 6.14 1.17 2.78
CA GLY A 55 6.50 2.57 2.60
C GLY A 55 5.42 3.37 1.89
N CYS A 56 4.92 2.83 0.77
CA CYS A 56 3.87 3.49 0.00
C CYS A 56 2.55 3.58 0.79
N ALA A 57 2.18 2.50 1.48
CA ALA A 57 0.96 2.46 2.27
C ALA A 57 0.99 3.52 3.37
N LEU A 58 2.10 3.62 4.10
CA LEU A 58 2.22 4.60 5.18
C LEU A 58 2.22 6.03 4.64
N ASN A 59 2.83 6.26 3.48
CA ASN A 59 2.82 7.58 2.84
C ASN A 59 1.42 8.01 2.42
N LEU A 60 0.60 7.07 1.95
CA LEU A 60 -0.78 7.35 1.54
C LEU A 60 -1.77 7.35 2.71
N GLY A 61 -1.33 6.99 3.91
CA GLY A 61 -2.21 6.87 5.06
C GLY A 61 -2.95 5.54 5.14
N PHE A 62 -2.54 4.54 4.38
CA PHE A 62 -3.12 3.20 4.43
C PHE A 62 -2.50 2.42 5.59
N ASP A 63 -2.80 2.84 6.82
CA ASP A 63 -2.12 2.35 8.02
C ASP A 63 -2.28 0.85 8.25
N GLN A 64 -3.49 0.33 8.04
CA GLN A 64 -3.73 -1.09 8.26
C GLN A 64 -2.96 -1.93 7.24
N LEU A 65 -2.96 -1.53 5.97
CA LEU A 65 -2.16 -2.18 4.94
C LEU A 65 -0.67 -2.10 5.28
N GLY A 66 -0.21 -0.93 5.72
CA GLY A 66 1.18 -0.72 6.12
C GLY A 66 1.60 -1.66 7.25
N ASN A 67 0.73 -1.85 8.25
CA ASN A 67 1.01 -2.76 9.36
C ASN A 67 1.07 -4.21 8.88
N MET A 68 0.16 -4.62 8.00
CA MET A 68 0.17 -5.97 7.42
C MET A 68 1.45 -6.23 6.64
N CYS A 69 1.88 -5.25 5.84
CA CYS A 69 3.11 -5.36 5.06
C CYS A 69 4.35 -5.38 5.96
N SER A 70 4.33 -4.64 7.07
CA SER A 70 5.43 -4.66 8.03
C SER A 70 5.62 -6.05 8.64
N VAL A 71 4.53 -6.70 9.04
CA VAL A 71 4.57 -8.07 9.54
C VAL A 71 5.05 -9.03 8.45
N ALA A 72 4.52 -8.87 7.23
CA ALA A 72 4.88 -9.73 6.10
C ALA A 72 6.36 -9.59 5.73
N GLU A 73 6.90 -8.38 5.80
CA GLU A 73 8.32 -8.13 5.55
C GLU A 73 9.20 -8.92 6.52
N LYS A 74 8.83 -8.91 7.81
CA LYS A 74 9.56 -9.65 8.84
C LYS A 74 9.48 -11.16 8.61
N LEU A 75 8.32 -11.66 8.23
CA LEU A 75 8.15 -13.07 7.93
C LEU A 75 9.01 -13.48 6.73
N ALA A 76 9.04 -12.68 5.69
CA ALA A 76 9.86 -12.95 4.50
C ALA A 76 11.34 -12.95 4.84
N GLY A 77 11.78 -12.02 5.70
CA GLY A 77 13.18 -11.95 6.14
C GLY A 77 13.62 -13.17 6.95
N LYS A 78 12.66 -13.88 7.56
CA LYS A 78 12.92 -15.12 8.32
C LYS A 78 12.73 -16.38 7.48
N GLY A 79 12.41 -16.24 6.20
CA GLY A 79 12.13 -17.37 5.32
C GLY A 79 10.76 -18.01 5.54
N GLN A 80 9.89 -17.36 6.28
CA GLN A 80 8.54 -17.86 6.60
C GLN A 80 7.51 -17.33 5.60
N VAL A 81 7.80 -17.50 4.32
CA VAL A 81 6.98 -16.94 3.23
C VAL A 81 5.59 -17.56 3.14
N GLN A 82 5.46 -18.82 3.55
CA GLN A 82 4.15 -19.49 3.55
C GLN A 82 3.18 -18.90 4.58
N ASP A 83 3.69 -18.19 5.57
CA ASP A 83 2.88 -17.55 6.61
C ASP A 83 2.39 -16.15 6.23
N ILE A 84 2.85 -15.64 5.08
CA ILE A 84 2.45 -14.31 4.60
C ILE A 84 1.02 -14.38 4.06
N PRO A 85 0.08 -13.56 4.60
CA PRO A 85 -1.31 -13.57 4.14
C PRO A 85 -1.47 -12.73 2.87
N ILE A 86 -0.94 -13.23 1.74
CA ILE A 86 -0.96 -12.48 0.48
C ILE A 86 -2.38 -12.10 0.08
N ALA A 87 -3.32 -13.05 0.11
CA ALA A 87 -4.71 -12.77 -0.24
C ALA A 87 -5.32 -11.67 0.64
N GLY A 88 -5.01 -11.69 1.93
CA GLY A 88 -5.48 -10.66 2.87
C GLY A 88 -4.88 -9.30 2.57
N ILE A 89 -3.62 -9.26 2.17
CA ILE A 89 -2.93 -8.01 1.79
C ILE A 89 -3.57 -7.42 0.52
N LEU A 90 -3.83 -8.27 -0.49
CA LEU A 90 -4.47 -7.83 -1.73
C LEU A 90 -5.87 -7.27 -1.46
N GLU A 91 -6.64 -7.95 -0.61
CA GLU A 91 -7.97 -7.51 -0.23
C GLU A 91 -7.93 -6.19 0.54
N MET A 92 -6.99 -6.06 1.49
CA MET A 92 -6.83 -4.83 2.27
C MET A 92 -6.45 -3.65 1.36
N TYR A 93 -5.59 -3.88 0.37
CA TYR A 93 -5.26 -2.84 -0.60
C TYR A 93 -6.50 -2.40 -1.38
N ALA A 94 -7.28 -3.35 -1.90
CA ALA A 94 -8.47 -3.04 -2.68
C ALA A 94 -9.48 -2.23 -1.86
N GLN A 95 -9.72 -2.61 -0.61
CA GLN A 95 -10.62 -1.91 0.29
C GLN A 95 -10.11 -0.51 0.62
N SER A 96 -8.81 -0.40 0.93
CA SER A 96 -8.19 0.88 1.26
C SER A 96 -8.25 1.85 0.10
N LYS A 97 -7.96 1.35 -1.11
CA LYS A 97 -8.04 2.16 -2.34
C LYS A 97 -9.45 2.68 -2.57
N GLU A 98 -10.45 1.80 -2.44
CA GLU A 98 -11.84 2.17 -2.65
C GLU A 98 -12.28 3.28 -1.68
N VAL A 99 -12.00 3.11 -0.39
CA VAL A 99 -12.34 4.11 0.62
C VAL A 99 -11.60 5.42 0.37
N PHE A 100 -10.31 5.33 0.08
CA PHE A 100 -9.48 6.49 -0.16
C PHE A 100 -9.99 7.32 -1.35
N LEU A 101 -10.25 6.67 -2.49
CA LEU A 101 -10.72 7.37 -3.69
C LEU A 101 -12.11 7.94 -3.52
N SER A 102 -12.98 7.28 -2.76
CA SER A 102 -14.33 7.77 -2.51
C SER A 102 -14.34 9.05 -1.69
N GLN A 103 -13.36 9.23 -0.81
CA GLN A 103 -13.25 10.41 0.04
C GLN A 103 -12.42 11.52 -0.60
N ILE A 104 -11.29 11.18 -1.21
CA ILE A 104 -10.41 12.19 -1.80
C ILE A 104 -11.05 12.87 -3.01
N GLY A 105 -11.91 12.16 -3.73
CA GLY A 105 -12.63 12.70 -4.87
C GLY A 105 -13.71 13.70 -4.51
N THR A 106 -14.08 13.80 -3.24
CA THR A 106 -15.10 14.74 -2.76
C THR A 106 -14.51 15.97 -2.07
N VAL A 107 -13.22 16.06 -1.97
CA VAL A 107 -12.52 17.14 -1.26
C VAL A 107 -12.12 18.32 -2.18
#